data_23180776613f0541f8906b7a54504672
#
_entry.id   23180776613f0541f8906b7a54504672
#
_cell.length_a   1.000
_cell.length_b   1.000
_cell.length_c   1.000
_cell.angle_alpha   90.00
_cell.angle_beta   90.00
_cell.angle_gamma   90.00
#
_symmetry.space_group_name_H-M   'P 1'
#
loop_
_entity.id
_entity.type
_entity.pdbx_description
1 polymer ?
#
loop_
_entity_poly.entity_id
_entity_poly.type
_entity_poly.pdbx_seq_one_letter_code
_entity_poly.pdbx_strand_id
1 'polypeptide(L)'
;YNPFKAIENLRSMLKDNGIIYGFVPYLYKYHAPMDLQYQDFFRFSKDTLAYLFKDFDDVELFPLRGRLSSALHMLFGNKWKKYIEKTKLNFFLDSFISEEINFKQCSGFYFIVKK
;
A
#
# COMPACT_ATOMS: atom_id res chain seq x y z
N TYR A 1 -1.80 14.37 13.20
CA TYR A 1 -1.70 13.00 12.65
C TYR A 1 -0.24 12.57 12.68
N ASN A 2 0.06 11.50 13.45
CA ASN A 2 1.42 11.00 13.63
C ASN A 2 1.41 9.47 13.42
N PRO A 3 1.86 8.96 12.26
CA PRO A 3 1.84 7.53 11.95
C PRO A 3 2.74 6.72 12.89
N PHE A 4 3.86 7.27 13.37
CA PHE A 4 4.74 6.59 14.32
C PHE A 4 4.02 6.33 15.64
N LYS A 5 3.34 7.35 16.18
CA LYS A 5 2.56 7.19 17.41
C LYS A 5 1.39 6.22 17.25
N ALA A 6 0.77 6.20 16.06
CA ALA A 6 -0.28 5.23 15.76
C ALA A 6 0.25 3.79 15.81
N ILE A 7 1.42 3.53 15.22
CA ILE A 7 2.04 2.20 15.22
C ILE A 7 2.49 1.79 16.64
N GLU A 8 3.08 2.71 17.42
CA GLU A 8 3.40 2.44 18.82
C GLU A 8 2.16 2.03 19.62
N ASN A 9 1.06 2.78 19.47
CA ASN A 9 -0.20 2.47 20.15
C ASN A 9 -0.75 1.12 19.71
N LEU A 10 -0.77 0.83 18.40
CA LEU A 10 -1.21 -0.47 17.88
C LEU A 10 -0.37 -1.61 18.45
N ARG A 11 0.97 -1.46 18.49
CA ARG A 11 1.86 -2.45 19.07
C ARG A 11 1.60 -2.68 20.56
N SER A 12 1.33 -1.61 21.31
CA SER A 12 1.02 -1.72 22.74
C SER A 12 -0.31 -2.44 23.04
N MET A 13 -1.27 -2.35 22.13
CA MET A 13 -2.57 -3.01 22.23
C MET A 13 -2.54 -4.50 21.85
N LEU A 14 -1.51 -4.92 21.08
CA LEU A 14 -1.36 -6.31 20.69
C LEU A 14 -0.93 -7.20 21.84
N LYS A 15 -1.53 -8.37 21.93
CA LYS A 15 -1.04 -9.50 22.74
C LYS A 15 0.27 -10.03 22.14
N ASP A 16 0.99 -10.81 22.92
CA ASP A 16 2.15 -11.56 22.42
C ASP A 16 1.72 -12.46 21.25
N ASN A 17 2.55 -12.50 20.21
CA ASN A 17 2.23 -13.12 18.92
C ASN A 17 1.01 -12.52 18.18
N GLY A 18 0.53 -11.35 18.59
CA GLY A 18 -0.56 -10.64 17.91
C GLY A 18 -0.15 -10.18 16.52
N ILE A 19 -1.12 -10.18 15.59
CA ILE A 19 -0.90 -9.84 14.19
C ILE A 19 -1.72 -8.61 13.83
N ILE A 20 -1.12 -7.69 13.07
CA ILE A 20 -1.81 -6.60 12.38
C ILE A 20 -1.71 -6.85 10.89
N TYR A 21 -2.82 -6.72 10.19
CA TYR A 21 -2.82 -6.63 8.75
C TYR A 21 -3.57 -5.38 8.31
N GLY A 22 -3.11 -4.80 7.21
CA GLY A 22 -3.71 -3.57 6.70
C GLY A 22 -3.26 -3.23 5.31
N PHE A 23 -3.69 -2.06 4.85
CA PHE A 23 -3.32 -1.51 3.55
C PHE A 23 -2.96 -0.04 3.70
N VAL A 24 -1.94 0.40 2.97
CA VAL A 24 -1.55 1.80 2.86
C VAL A 24 -1.31 2.19 1.40
N PRO A 25 -1.74 3.39 0.98
CA PRO A 25 -1.50 3.89 -0.37
C PRO A 25 -0.07 4.39 -0.54
N TYR A 26 0.48 4.23 -1.75
CA TYR A 26 1.75 4.83 -2.17
C TYR A 26 1.57 5.63 -3.46
N LEU A 27 1.73 5.04 -4.65
CA LEU A 27 1.44 5.73 -5.91
C LEU A 27 -0.07 5.64 -6.21
N TYR A 28 -0.82 6.47 -5.56
CA TYR A 28 -2.28 6.45 -5.60
C TYR A 28 -2.84 7.86 -5.74
N LYS A 29 -3.96 8.00 -6.46
CA LYS A 29 -4.67 9.27 -6.58
C LYS A 29 -5.08 9.79 -5.21
N TYR A 30 -5.32 11.10 -5.11
CA TYR A 30 -5.89 11.70 -3.89
C TYR A 30 -7.17 10.97 -3.48
N HIS A 31 -7.24 10.56 -2.22
CA HIS A 31 -8.24 9.63 -1.71
C HIS A 31 -8.85 10.09 -0.38
N ALA A 32 -9.27 11.34 -0.32
CA ALA A 32 -10.12 11.83 0.75
C ALA A 32 -11.49 12.17 0.17
N PRO A 33 -12.59 11.53 0.62
CA PRO A 33 -13.94 11.93 0.25
C PRO A 33 -14.22 13.35 0.74
N MET A 34 -14.86 14.16 -0.12
CA MET A 34 -15.15 15.57 0.21
C MET A 34 -16.18 15.73 1.33
N ASP A 35 -16.96 14.71 1.58
CA ASP A 35 -18.02 14.64 2.60
C ASP A 35 -17.55 14.11 3.96
N LEU A 36 -16.36 13.53 4.03
CA LEU A 36 -15.75 13.05 5.27
C LEU A 36 -14.69 14.03 5.75
N GLN A 37 -14.71 14.35 7.04
CA GLN A 37 -13.80 15.32 7.65
C GLN A 37 -12.38 14.78 7.86
N TYR A 38 -11.88 13.93 6.96
CA TYR A 38 -10.50 13.48 7.00
C TYR A 38 -9.75 13.85 5.72
N GLN A 39 -8.43 13.99 5.84
CA GLN A 39 -7.54 14.40 4.75
C GLN A 39 -6.52 13.32 4.46
N ASP A 40 -6.01 13.33 3.23
CA ASP A 40 -5.07 12.36 2.72
C ASP A 40 -3.63 12.89 2.87
N PHE A 41 -3.07 12.75 4.08
CA PHE A 41 -1.78 13.35 4.45
C PHE A 41 -0.57 12.54 4.02
N PHE A 42 -0.68 11.21 3.93
CA PHE A 42 0.49 10.34 3.85
C PHE A 42 0.45 9.38 2.67
N ARG A 43 1.63 9.14 2.12
CA ARG A 43 1.95 8.09 1.17
C ARG A 43 3.12 7.29 1.73
N PHE A 44 2.97 5.97 1.76
CA PHE A 44 3.94 5.11 2.42
C PHE A 44 4.71 4.30 1.39
N SER A 45 6.01 4.61 1.23
CA SER A 45 6.92 3.78 0.46
C SER A 45 7.29 2.50 1.23
N LYS A 46 7.91 1.55 0.54
CA LYS A 46 8.49 0.35 1.17
C LYS A 46 9.38 0.70 2.36
N ASP A 47 10.28 1.66 2.17
CA ASP A 47 11.27 2.01 3.19
C ASP A 47 10.63 2.73 4.39
N THR A 48 9.58 3.53 4.13
CA THR A 48 8.77 4.12 5.21
C THR A 48 8.11 3.04 6.07
N LEU A 49 7.56 2.01 5.43
CA LEU A 49 6.93 0.89 6.15
C LEU A 49 7.94 0.07 6.94
N ALA A 50 9.10 -0.23 6.33
CA ALA A 50 10.19 -0.91 7.03
C ALA A 50 10.63 -0.14 8.29
N TYR A 51 10.71 1.18 8.19
CA TYR A 51 11.05 2.02 9.33
C TYR A 51 9.94 2.11 10.38
N LEU A 52 8.68 2.20 9.97
CA LEU A 52 7.52 2.22 10.88
C LEU A 52 7.37 0.92 11.67
N PHE A 53 7.65 -0.22 11.04
CA PHE A 53 7.48 -1.54 11.63
C PHE A 53 8.77 -2.16 12.17
N LYS A 54 9.85 -1.37 12.29
CA LYS A 54 11.19 -1.85 12.71
C LYS A 54 11.22 -2.59 14.07
N ASP A 55 10.26 -2.31 14.94
CA ASP A 55 10.16 -2.88 16.28
C ASP A 55 9.21 -4.10 16.36
N PHE A 56 8.74 -4.59 15.21
CA PHE A 56 7.97 -5.83 15.10
C PHE A 56 8.89 -7.01 14.73
N ASP A 57 8.51 -8.21 15.15
CA ASP A 57 9.33 -9.42 14.97
C ASP A 57 9.32 -9.90 13.52
N ASP A 58 8.20 -9.72 12.82
CA ASP A 58 8.04 -10.13 11.43
C ASP A 58 7.23 -9.09 10.65
N VAL A 59 7.67 -8.80 9.41
CA VAL A 59 7.07 -7.80 8.52
C VAL A 59 7.00 -8.32 7.11
N GLU A 60 5.80 -8.61 6.64
CA GLU A 60 5.54 -8.98 5.27
C GLU A 60 4.83 -7.85 4.51
N LEU A 61 5.32 -7.51 3.32
CA LEU A 61 4.76 -6.48 2.46
C LEU A 61 4.38 -7.07 1.10
N PHE A 62 3.15 -6.82 0.67
CA PHE A 62 2.61 -7.28 -0.61
C PHE A 62 2.22 -6.08 -1.47
N PRO A 63 2.85 -5.87 -2.63
CA PRO A 63 2.54 -4.73 -3.49
C PRO A 63 1.16 -4.88 -4.15
N LEU A 64 0.39 -3.80 -4.15
CA LEU A 64 -0.83 -3.70 -4.94
C LEU A 64 -0.49 -3.11 -6.30
N ARG A 65 -0.65 -3.86 -7.39
CA ARG A 65 -0.23 -3.52 -8.76
C ARG A 65 1.29 -3.36 -8.88
N GLY A 66 1.79 -3.39 -10.10
CA GLY A 66 3.15 -3.00 -10.42
C GLY A 66 3.23 -1.57 -10.97
N ARG A 67 4.36 -1.21 -11.55
CA ARG A 67 4.65 0.14 -12.04
C ARG A 67 3.69 0.59 -13.14
N LEU A 68 3.52 -0.21 -14.20
CA LEU A 68 2.72 0.19 -15.36
C LEU A 68 1.23 0.23 -15.03
N SER A 69 0.73 -0.76 -14.32
CA SER A 69 -0.67 -0.77 -13.90
C SER A 69 -0.99 0.33 -12.90
N SER A 70 -0.05 0.74 -12.05
CA SER A 70 -0.20 1.89 -11.16
C SER A 70 -0.24 3.21 -11.95
N ALA A 71 0.63 3.38 -12.94
CA ALA A 71 0.63 4.55 -13.81
C ALA A 71 -0.70 4.68 -14.58
N LEU A 72 -1.20 3.59 -15.15
CA LEU A 72 -2.50 3.58 -15.82
C LEU A 72 -3.65 3.92 -14.87
N HIS A 73 -3.60 3.40 -13.64
CA HIS A 73 -4.62 3.75 -12.64
C HIS A 73 -4.60 5.24 -12.27
N MET A 74 -3.42 5.84 -12.18
CA MET A 74 -3.28 7.28 -11.94
C MET A 74 -3.83 8.12 -13.09
N LEU A 75 -3.55 7.73 -14.34
CA LEU A 75 -3.96 8.48 -15.54
C LEU A 75 -5.46 8.35 -15.83
N PHE A 76 -6.01 7.16 -15.75
CA PHE A 76 -7.37 6.89 -16.22
C PHE A 76 -8.40 6.66 -15.11
N GLY A 77 -7.95 6.52 -13.87
CA GLY A 77 -8.82 6.34 -12.70
C GLY A 77 -9.73 5.10 -12.79
N ASN A 78 -10.90 5.20 -12.17
CA ASN A 78 -11.83 4.06 -12.05
C ASN A 78 -12.52 3.65 -13.38
N LYS A 79 -12.52 4.52 -14.39
CA LYS A 79 -13.19 4.21 -15.68
C LYS A 79 -12.59 3.01 -16.37
N TRP A 80 -11.27 2.81 -16.24
CA TRP A 80 -10.55 1.70 -16.83
C TRP A 80 -10.41 0.48 -15.91
N LYS A 81 -10.70 0.63 -14.62
CA LYS A 81 -10.56 -0.43 -13.63
C LYS A 81 -11.27 -1.71 -14.06
N LYS A 82 -12.54 -1.60 -14.50
CA LYS A 82 -13.36 -2.74 -14.92
C LYS A 82 -12.78 -3.48 -16.12
N TYR A 83 -12.19 -2.75 -17.08
CA TYR A 83 -11.55 -3.35 -18.27
C TYR A 83 -10.23 -4.03 -17.92
N ILE A 84 -9.38 -3.36 -17.16
CA ILE A 84 -8.05 -3.86 -16.79
C ILE A 84 -8.18 -5.10 -15.90
N GLU A 85 -9.08 -5.10 -14.93
CA GLU A 85 -9.29 -6.24 -14.04
C GLU A 85 -9.90 -7.45 -14.77
N LYS A 86 -10.87 -7.22 -15.67
CA LYS A 86 -11.52 -8.28 -16.43
C LYS A 86 -10.56 -8.97 -17.42
N THR A 87 -9.64 -8.23 -18.01
CA THR A 87 -8.70 -8.74 -19.03
C THR A 87 -7.38 -9.20 -18.46
N LYS A 88 -7.14 -9.08 -17.15
CA LYS A 88 -5.84 -9.31 -16.51
C LYS A 88 -4.70 -8.50 -17.14
N LEU A 89 -5.03 -7.43 -17.85
CA LEU A 89 -4.09 -6.57 -18.55
C LEU A 89 -3.02 -5.98 -17.61
N ASN A 90 -3.37 -5.72 -16.36
CA ASN A 90 -2.45 -5.26 -15.33
C ASN A 90 -1.28 -6.24 -15.14
N PHE A 91 -1.53 -7.53 -15.01
CA PHE A 91 -0.48 -8.55 -14.85
C PHE A 91 0.39 -8.64 -16.10
N PHE A 92 -0.22 -8.60 -17.29
CA PHE A 92 0.52 -8.61 -18.54
C PHE A 92 1.44 -7.40 -18.67
N LEU A 93 0.97 -6.19 -18.37
CA LEU A 93 1.77 -4.98 -18.44
C LEU A 93 2.92 -4.98 -17.41
N ASP A 94 2.63 -5.40 -16.18
CA ASP A 94 3.62 -5.43 -15.13
C ASP A 94 4.68 -6.52 -15.34
N SER A 95 4.40 -7.57 -16.15
CA SER A 95 5.37 -8.60 -16.51
C SER A 95 6.54 -8.11 -17.37
N PHE A 96 6.41 -6.96 -18.01
CA PHE A 96 7.52 -6.31 -18.74
C PHE A 96 8.51 -5.58 -17.81
N ILE A 97 8.19 -5.46 -16.56
CA ILE A 97 8.98 -4.74 -15.55
C ILE A 97 9.48 -5.73 -14.51
N SER A 98 10.73 -5.59 -14.06
CA SER A 98 11.26 -6.46 -13.01
C SER A 98 10.42 -6.39 -11.72
N GLU A 99 10.36 -7.50 -11.00
CA GLU A 99 9.63 -7.58 -9.72
C GLU A 99 10.10 -6.52 -8.72
N GLU A 100 11.40 -6.25 -8.67
CA GLU A 100 11.97 -5.24 -7.78
C GLU A 100 11.43 -3.83 -8.08
N ILE A 101 11.35 -3.46 -9.37
CA ILE A 101 10.80 -2.16 -9.78
C ILE A 101 9.30 -2.10 -9.52
N ASN A 102 8.57 -3.17 -9.84
CA ASN A 102 7.15 -3.28 -9.56
C ASN A 102 6.87 -3.14 -8.06
N PHE A 103 7.68 -3.77 -7.22
CA PHE A 103 7.57 -3.66 -5.77
C PHE A 103 7.82 -2.22 -5.28
N LYS A 104 8.83 -1.54 -5.80
CA LYS A 104 9.18 -0.16 -5.41
C LYS A 104 8.22 0.89 -5.94
N GLN A 105 7.47 0.60 -7.00
CA GLN A 105 6.63 1.59 -7.72
C GLN A 105 5.18 1.11 -7.88
N CYS A 106 4.65 0.45 -6.88
CA CYS A 106 3.27 -0.03 -6.80
C CYS A 106 2.28 1.05 -6.35
N SER A 107 0.99 0.76 -6.44
CA SER A 107 -0.08 1.66 -5.98
C SER A 107 -0.15 1.79 -4.45
N GLY A 108 0.32 0.79 -3.74
CA GLY A 108 0.31 0.73 -2.28
C GLY A 108 0.72 -0.65 -1.80
N PHE A 109 0.69 -0.86 -0.49
CA PHE A 109 1.11 -2.10 0.13
C PHE A 109 0.03 -2.66 1.05
N TYR A 110 -0.29 -3.93 0.86
CA TYR A 110 -0.82 -4.73 1.95
C TYR A 110 0.34 -5.12 2.86
N PHE A 111 0.12 -5.13 4.14
CA PHE A 111 1.12 -5.54 5.10
C PHE A 111 0.53 -6.50 6.14
N ILE A 112 1.37 -7.41 6.59
CA ILE A 112 1.15 -8.27 7.75
C ILE A 112 2.35 -8.07 8.67
N VAL A 113 2.10 -7.69 9.92
CA VAL A 113 3.15 -7.51 10.91
C VAL A 113 2.80 -8.26 12.18
N LYS A 114 3.79 -8.90 12.78
CA LYS A 114 3.67 -9.70 13.98
C LYS A 114 4.49 -9.09 15.12
N LYS A 115 3.88 -9.07 16.32
CA LYS A 115 4.53 -8.70 17.56
C LYS A 115 5.16 -9.92 18.20
#